data_922ce2a6de019dd027a1e1282e96ddf5
#
_entry.id   922ce2a6de019dd027a1e1282e96ddf5
#
_cell.length_a   1.000
_cell.length_b   1.000
_cell.length_c   1.000
_cell.angle_alpha   90.00
_cell.angle_beta   90.00
_cell.angle_gamma   90.00
#
_symmetry.space_group_name_H-M   'P 1'
#
loop_
_entity.id
_entity.type
_entity.pdbx_description
1 polymer ?
#
loop_
_entity_poly.entity_id
_entity_poly.type
_entity_poly.pdbx_seq_one_letter_code
_entity_poly.pdbx_strand_id
1 'polypeptide(L)'
;MGKVIGIDLGTTNSAMAFMDGTDPKIIENAEGQRTTPSVVALTSNGEQLVGITAKNQAVTNPENTIYEIKRLMGLRFDSPAVREIAARVPYKIVAGDNGDAWVEMDGKKYAPSQVSAMILAKLKKDAESYLGEPVTDAVITVPAYFNDSQRQATKDAGRIAGLNVLRIVNEPTAAALAYGLDKGKDGIIAVYDLGGGTFDISILEIVDGVFEVKSTNGDTALGGSDFDARILEHLIAEFKAQSGIDLSGDKLALQRLKEAAEKAKIELSSKTSTDINLPYLTADATGPKHFNTTLTRAKLESLVADLIERTIEPCKKALKDAGLEKSQINEVILVSRGSLHRWYGMLNETEDYT
;
A
#
# COMPACT_ATOMS: atom_id res chain seq x y z
N MET A 1 -24.41 2.30 22.35
CA MET A 1 -22.98 2.55 22.05
C MET A 1 -22.77 2.19 20.59
N GLY A 2 -22.11 3.05 19.79
CA GLY A 2 -21.79 2.70 18.40
C GLY A 2 -20.74 1.58 18.33
N LYS A 3 -20.59 0.98 17.15
CA LYS A 3 -19.59 -0.06 16.90
C LYS A 3 -18.18 0.48 16.89
N VAL A 4 -17.25 -0.38 17.29
CA VAL A 4 -15.79 -0.17 17.14
C VAL A 4 -15.30 -0.96 15.94
N ILE A 5 -14.51 -0.34 15.08
CA ILE A 5 -13.85 -1.01 13.97
C ILE A 5 -12.33 -0.89 14.07
N GLY A 6 -11.62 -1.91 13.57
CA GLY A 6 -10.20 -1.85 13.30
C GLY A 6 -9.97 -1.34 11.88
N ILE A 7 -9.06 -0.39 11.72
CA ILE A 7 -8.69 0.16 10.41
C ILE A 7 -7.19 0.02 10.21
N ASP A 8 -6.83 -0.60 9.12
CA ASP A 8 -5.50 -0.52 8.56
C ASP A 8 -5.51 0.57 7.49
N LEU A 9 -4.97 1.75 7.83
CA LEU A 9 -4.85 2.89 6.92
C LEU A 9 -3.54 2.74 6.13
N GLY A 10 -3.58 1.94 5.06
CA GLY A 10 -2.39 1.63 4.27
C GLY A 10 -2.00 2.71 3.28
N THR A 11 -0.73 2.71 2.86
CA THR A 11 -0.18 3.66 1.87
C THR A 11 -0.90 3.56 0.52
N THR A 12 -1.16 2.35 0.06
CA THR A 12 -1.79 2.09 -1.25
C THR A 12 -3.25 1.67 -1.12
N ASN A 13 -3.56 0.80 -0.17
CA ASN A 13 -4.91 0.32 0.11
C ASN A 13 -5.16 0.32 1.61
N SER A 14 -6.40 0.57 1.99
CA SER A 14 -6.88 0.48 3.37
C SER A 14 -7.85 -0.68 3.54
N ALA A 15 -7.94 -1.21 4.75
CA ALA A 15 -8.87 -2.27 5.09
C ALA A 15 -9.54 -1.97 6.43
N MET A 16 -10.71 -2.56 6.65
CA MET A 16 -11.45 -2.42 7.90
C MET A 16 -12.03 -3.77 8.34
N ALA A 17 -12.12 -3.94 9.66
CA ALA A 17 -12.63 -5.15 10.28
C ALA A 17 -13.40 -4.80 11.55
N PHE A 18 -14.24 -5.72 12.00
CA PHE A 18 -14.93 -5.64 13.29
C PHE A 18 -14.89 -6.98 14.01
N MET A 19 -15.18 -6.97 15.29
CA MET A 19 -15.32 -8.20 16.07
C MET A 19 -16.78 -8.69 16.02
N ASP A 20 -17.00 -9.89 15.47
CA ASP A 20 -18.27 -10.59 15.52
C ASP A 20 -18.18 -11.66 16.62
N GLY A 21 -18.60 -11.31 17.80
CA GLY A 21 -18.30 -12.10 19.00
C GLY A 21 -16.80 -12.09 19.30
N THR A 22 -16.17 -13.26 19.21
CA THR A 22 -14.71 -13.45 19.42
C THR A 22 -13.89 -13.43 18.13
N ASP A 23 -14.57 -13.46 16.97
CA ASP A 23 -13.90 -13.63 15.68
C ASP A 23 -13.79 -12.31 14.92
N PRO A 24 -12.60 -11.94 14.44
CA PRO A 24 -12.44 -10.77 13.59
C PRO A 24 -12.99 -11.05 12.18
N LYS A 25 -13.81 -10.14 11.66
CA LYS A 25 -14.36 -10.19 10.31
C LYS A 25 -13.98 -8.96 9.52
N ILE A 26 -13.52 -9.16 8.30
CA ILE A 26 -13.26 -8.08 7.35
C ILE A 26 -14.60 -7.52 6.88
N ILE A 27 -14.70 -6.19 6.83
CA ILE A 27 -15.83 -5.46 6.27
C ILE A 27 -15.56 -5.22 4.79
N GLU A 28 -16.49 -5.62 3.94
CA GLU A 28 -16.45 -5.27 2.52
C GLU A 28 -16.95 -3.82 2.32
N ASN A 29 -16.30 -3.11 1.41
CA ASN A 29 -16.71 -1.75 1.05
C ASN A 29 -17.98 -1.75 0.17
N ALA A 30 -18.49 -0.57 -0.17
CA ALA A 30 -19.68 -0.42 -1.00
C ALA A 30 -19.54 -1.06 -2.40
N GLU A 31 -18.32 -1.26 -2.87
CA GLU A 31 -18.00 -1.92 -4.14
C GLU A 31 -17.81 -3.44 -4.00
N GLY A 32 -18.07 -4.02 -2.83
CA GLY A 32 -17.93 -5.46 -2.55
C GLY A 32 -16.48 -5.93 -2.43
N GLN A 33 -15.54 -5.03 -2.19
CA GLN A 33 -14.13 -5.34 -2.05
C GLN A 33 -13.69 -5.31 -0.59
N ARG A 34 -12.74 -6.19 -0.22
CA ARG A 34 -12.18 -6.26 1.13
C ARG A 34 -11.15 -5.17 1.42
N THR A 35 -10.70 -4.46 0.40
CA THR A 35 -9.78 -3.34 0.51
C THR A 35 -10.28 -2.16 -0.31
N THR A 36 -9.99 -0.95 0.15
CA THR A 36 -10.31 0.31 -0.52
C THR A 36 -9.01 0.99 -0.92
N PRO A 37 -8.80 1.35 -2.19
CA PRO A 37 -7.65 2.15 -2.59
C PRO A 37 -7.52 3.43 -1.77
N SER A 38 -6.35 3.72 -1.23
CA SER A 38 -6.05 4.94 -0.47
C SER A 38 -5.83 6.11 -1.44
N VAL A 39 -6.83 6.39 -2.26
CA VAL A 39 -6.80 7.39 -3.34
C VAL A 39 -7.98 8.35 -3.17
N VAL A 40 -7.70 9.65 -3.30
CA VAL A 40 -8.70 10.73 -3.24
C VAL A 40 -8.56 11.60 -4.47
N ALA A 41 -9.65 11.99 -5.08
CA ALA A 41 -9.64 12.94 -6.19
C ALA A 41 -10.72 14.02 -6.05
N LEU A 42 -10.44 15.19 -6.60
CA LEU A 42 -11.45 16.22 -6.86
C LEU A 42 -11.66 16.33 -8.37
N THR A 43 -12.90 16.21 -8.77
CA THR A 43 -13.29 16.38 -10.18
C THR A 43 -13.43 17.88 -10.52
N SER A 44 -13.46 18.23 -11.80
CA SER A 44 -13.59 19.62 -12.27
C SER A 44 -14.88 20.32 -11.82
N ASN A 45 -15.91 19.58 -11.43
CA ASN A 45 -17.16 20.10 -10.87
C ASN A 45 -17.16 20.14 -9.34
N GLY A 46 -16.00 19.87 -8.70
CA GLY A 46 -15.83 19.91 -7.24
C GLY A 46 -16.32 18.68 -6.48
N GLU A 47 -16.69 17.60 -7.20
CA GLU A 47 -17.06 16.34 -6.55
C GLU A 47 -15.82 15.63 -5.98
N GLN A 48 -15.93 15.16 -4.74
CA GLN A 48 -14.89 14.36 -4.06
C GLN A 48 -15.11 12.90 -4.35
N LEU A 49 -14.12 12.26 -4.95
CA LEU A 49 -14.07 10.81 -5.16
C LEU A 49 -13.07 10.17 -4.21
N VAL A 50 -13.36 8.98 -3.70
CA VAL A 50 -12.47 8.21 -2.82
C VAL A 50 -12.50 6.73 -3.20
N GLY A 51 -11.36 6.08 -3.12
CA GLY A 51 -11.23 4.65 -3.40
C GLY A 51 -11.13 4.35 -4.89
N ILE A 52 -11.83 3.31 -5.34
CA ILE A 52 -11.72 2.81 -6.71
C ILE A 52 -12.20 3.84 -7.74
N THR A 53 -13.20 4.63 -7.43
CA THR A 53 -13.70 5.69 -8.32
C THR A 53 -12.65 6.78 -8.54
N ALA A 54 -11.93 7.18 -7.49
CA ALA A 54 -10.80 8.10 -7.59
C ALA A 54 -9.64 7.49 -8.37
N LYS A 55 -9.31 6.23 -8.14
CA LYS A 55 -8.24 5.51 -8.85
C LYS A 55 -8.52 5.42 -10.34
N ASN A 56 -9.73 5.07 -10.74
CA ASN A 56 -10.10 4.84 -12.15
C ASN A 56 -10.01 6.10 -13.01
N GLN A 57 -10.21 7.30 -12.46
CA GLN A 57 -10.12 8.57 -13.20
C GLN A 57 -8.73 9.24 -13.09
N ALA A 58 -7.78 8.65 -12.36
CA ALA A 58 -6.47 9.23 -12.10
C ALA A 58 -5.70 9.64 -13.36
N VAL A 59 -5.84 8.88 -14.45
CA VAL A 59 -5.16 9.16 -15.73
C VAL A 59 -5.66 10.42 -16.41
N THR A 60 -6.96 10.68 -16.30
CA THR A 60 -7.58 11.86 -16.91
C THR A 60 -7.50 13.10 -16.02
N ASN A 61 -7.20 12.91 -14.71
CA ASN A 61 -7.13 13.98 -13.72
C ASN A 61 -5.96 13.77 -12.74
N PRO A 62 -4.72 13.59 -13.24
CA PRO A 62 -3.58 13.20 -12.39
C PRO A 62 -3.18 14.27 -11.36
N GLU A 63 -3.32 15.55 -11.69
CA GLU A 63 -2.92 16.65 -10.82
C GLU A 63 -3.84 16.83 -9.60
N ASN A 64 -5.10 16.38 -9.69
CA ASN A 64 -6.09 16.45 -8.62
C ASN A 64 -6.44 15.09 -8.04
N THR A 65 -5.58 14.08 -8.26
CA THR A 65 -5.72 12.73 -7.72
C THR A 65 -4.55 12.42 -6.80
N ILE A 66 -4.84 12.35 -5.51
CA ILE A 66 -3.85 12.13 -4.46
C ILE A 66 -3.83 10.67 -4.06
N TYR A 67 -2.66 10.07 -4.06
CA TYR A 67 -2.38 8.73 -3.57
C TYR A 67 -1.09 8.71 -2.75
N GLU A 68 -0.83 7.64 -2.02
CA GLU A 68 0.34 7.51 -1.14
C GLU A 68 0.49 8.64 -0.10
N ILE A 69 -0.61 9.30 0.26
CA ILE A 69 -0.61 10.44 1.17
C ILE A 69 0.01 10.14 2.55
N LYS A 70 -0.05 8.87 2.98
CA LYS A 70 0.56 8.41 4.23
C LYS A 70 2.05 8.71 4.30
N ARG A 71 2.76 8.71 3.15
CA ARG A 71 4.19 9.06 3.08
C ARG A 71 4.50 10.50 3.45
N LEU A 72 3.53 11.41 3.32
CA LEU A 72 3.70 12.83 3.66
C LEU A 72 3.28 13.15 5.10
N MET A 73 2.68 12.17 5.81
CA MET A 73 2.16 12.38 7.16
C MET A 73 3.26 12.87 8.10
N GLY A 74 3.07 14.04 8.71
CA GLY A 74 3.99 14.62 9.68
C GLY A 74 5.37 15.04 9.13
N LEU A 75 5.55 15.11 7.81
CA LEU A 75 6.82 15.54 7.21
C LEU A 75 6.86 17.03 6.96
N ARG A 76 8.05 17.61 7.14
CA ARG A 76 8.35 19.00 6.76
C ARG A 76 8.51 19.13 5.25
N PHE A 77 7.97 20.22 4.68
CA PHE A 77 8.01 20.46 3.23
C PHE A 77 9.43 20.51 2.65
N ASP A 78 10.37 21.05 3.40
CA ASP A 78 11.78 21.23 3.00
C ASP A 78 12.64 19.97 3.17
N SER A 79 12.07 18.87 3.66
CA SER A 79 12.80 17.61 3.92
C SER A 79 13.24 16.92 2.62
N PRO A 80 14.37 16.19 2.62
CA PRO A 80 14.81 15.38 1.47
C PRO A 80 13.77 14.36 1.03
N ALA A 81 13.09 13.69 1.97
CA ALA A 81 12.06 12.69 1.71
C ALA A 81 10.90 13.27 0.88
N VAL A 82 10.45 14.49 1.20
CA VAL A 82 9.38 15.15 0.44
C VAL A 82 9.82 15.48 -1.00
N ARG A 83 11.09 15.85 -1.22
CA ARG A 83 11.61 16.09 -2.58
C ARG A 83 11.62 14.81 -3.42
N GLU A 84 11.97 13.69 -2.82
CA GLU A 84 11.95 12.38 -3.51
C GLU A 84 10.52 11.97 -3.89
N ILE A 85 9.55 12.19 -2.99
CA ILE A 85 8.13 11.92 -3.27
C ILE A 85 7.63 12.84 -4.39
N ALA A 86 7.94 14.14 -4.32
CA ALA A 86 7.51 15.13 -5.31
C ALA A 86 8.01 14.81 -6.73
N ALA A 87 9.19 14.18 -6.86
CA ALA A 87 9.72 13.75 -8.15
C ALA A 87 8.97 12.57 -8.79
N ARG A 88 8.13 11.86 -8.02
CA ARG A 88 7.44 10.62 -8.46
C ARG A 88 5.95 10.77 -8.68
N VAL A 89 5.35 11.85 -8.15
CA VAL A 89 3.90 12.04 -8.19
C VAL A 89 3.53 13.17 -9.16
N PRO A 90 2.39 13.08 -9.85
CA PRO A 90 1.92 14.12 -10.77
C PRO A 90 1.23 15.29 -10.07
N TYR A 91 0.75 15.10 -8.84
CA TYR A 91 0.09 16.15 -8.06
C TYR A 91 1.12 17.03 -7.36
N LYS A 92 0.71 18.24 -7.02
CA LYS A 92 1.61 19.21 -6.37
C LYS A 92 1.70 18.97 -4.86
N ILE A 93 2.93 18.93 -4.35
CA ILE A 93 3.22 19.03 -2.93
C ILE A 93 3.64 20.47 -2.64
N VAL A 94 3.03 21.08 -1.64
CA VAL A 94 3.16 22.50 -1.31
C VAL A 94 3.46 22.70 0.17
N ALA A 95 4.04 23.85 0.54
CA ALA A 95 4.21 24.18 1.95
C ALA A 95 2.86 24.54 2.57
N GLY A 96 2.53 23.88 3.68
CA GLY A 96 1.44 24.29 4.56
C GLY A 96 1.79 25.53 5.38
N ASP A 97 0.82 26.15 6.02
CA ASP A 97 1.01 27.37 6.82
C ASP A 97 1.92 27.13 8.04
N ASN A 98 1.99 25.90 8.52
CA ASN A 98 2.88 25.45 9.59
C ASN A 98 4.26 24.96 9.07
N GLY A 99 4.51 25.02 7.76
CA GLY A 99 5.73 24.55 7.10
C GLY A 99 5.79 23.04 6.85
N ASP A 100 4.73 22.29 7.10
CA ASP A 100 4.65 20.87 6.78
C ASP A 100 4.34 20.65 5.28
N ALA A 101 4.58 19.43 4.79
CA ALA A 101 4.24 19.04 3.44
C ALA A 101 2.72 18.85 3.31
N TRP A 102 2.08 19.68 2.50
CA TRP A 102 0.67 19.58 2.13
C TRP A 102 0.55 19.27 0.65
N VAL A 103 -0.64 18.94 0.19
CA VAL A 103 -0.94 18.70 -1.23
C VAL A 103 -1.94 19.76 -1.74
N GLU A 104 -1.91 19.99 -3.05
CA GLU A 104 -2.85 20.91 -3.71
C GLU A 104 -3.81 20.08 -4.59
N MET A 105 -5.12 20.33 -4.47
CA MET A 105 -6.16 19.85 -5.37
C MET A 105 -7.09 21.01 -5.70
N ASP A 106 -7.35 21.23 -6.99
CA ASP A 106 -8.22 22.31 -7.48
C ASP A 106 -7.85 23.69 -6.86
N GLY A 107 -6.56 24.00 -6.78
CA GLY A 107 -6.04 25.25 -6.22
C GLY A 107 -6.18 25.40 -4.69
N LYS A 108 -6.67 24.39 -3.99
CA LYS A 108 -6.80 24.39 -2.52
C LYS A 108 -5.75 23.47 -1.89
N LYS A 109 -5.23 23.91 -0.75
CA LYS A 109 -4.23 23.16 0.01
C LYS A 109 -4.90 22.25 1.03
N TYR A 110 -4.42 21.01 1.12
CA TYR A 110 -4.89 20.01 2.05
C TYR A 110 -3.73 19.39 2.83
N ALA A 111 -3.86 19.36 4.15
CA ALA A 111 -2.92 18.60 4.99
C ALA A 111 -3.07 17.09 4.74
N PRO A 112 -2.00 16.29 4.90
CA PRO A 112 -2.08 14.84 4.78
C PRO A 112 -3.15 14.21 5.70
N SER A 113 -3.36 14.76 6.89
CA SER A 113 -4.43 14.33 7.82
C SER A 113 -5.83 14.58 7.26
N GLN A 114 -6.04 15.66 6.51
CA GLN A 114 -7.32 15.96 5.86
C GLN A 114 -7.61 14.99 4.72
N VAL A 115 -6.62 14.69 3.88
CA VAL A 115 -6.78 13.70 2.79
C VAL A 115 -6.99 12.30 3.36
N SER A 116 -6.24 11.92 4.40
CA SER A 116 -6.44 10.66 5.11
C SER A 116 -7.82 10.57 5.76
N ALA A 117 -8.35 11.68 6.26
CA ALA A 117 -9.70 11.75 6.82
C ALA A 117 -10.79 11.49 5.76
N MET A 118 -10.58 11.91 4.51
CA MET A 118 -11.50 11.58 3.42
C MET A 118 -11.57 10.07 3.17
N ILE A 119 -10.43 9.38 3.24
CA ILE A 119 -10.36 7.91 3.14
C ILE A 119 -11.08 7.27 4.33
N LEU A 120 -10.77 7.71 5.54
CA LEU A 120 -11.39 7.21 6.77
C LEU A 120 -12.91 7.45 6.81
N ALA A 121 -13.38 8.59 6.30
CA ALA A 121 -14.81 8.90 6.21
C ALA A 121 -15.54 7.94 5.25
N LYS A 122 -14.92 7.58 4.11
CA LYS A 122 -15.46 6.53 3.23
C LYS A 122 -15.51 5.18 3.95
N LEU A 123 -14.42 4.76 4.58
CA LEU A 123 -14.38 3.49 5.31
C LEU A 123 -15.45 3.44 6.42
N LYS A 124 -15.61 4.53 7.17
CA LYS A 124 -16.68 4.66 8.18
C LYS A 124 -18.07 4.49 7.57
N LYS A 125 -18.35 5.20 6.48
CA LYS A 125 -19.63 5.13 5.77
C LYS A 125 -19.93 3.73 5.25
N ASP A 126 -18.92 3.08 4.66
CA ASP A 126 -19.04 1.72 4.15
C ASP A 126 -19.27 0.72 5.29
N ALA A 127 -18.56 0.89 6.42
CA ALA A 127 -18.76 0.07 7.61
C ALA A 127 -20.16 0.22 8.21
N GLU A 128 -20.67 1.46 8.31
CA GLU A 128 -22.04 1.73 8.77
C GLU A 128 -23.09 1.10 7.85
N SER A 129 -22.87 1.14 6.55
CA SER A 129 -23.73 0.48 5.56
C SER A 129 -23.72 -1.04 5.68
N TYR A 130 -22.53 -1.62 5.90
CA TYR A 130 -22.35 -3.07 6.05
C TYR A 130 -22.95 -3.60 7.36
N LEU A 131 -22.73 -2.88 8.47
CA LEU A 131 -23.17 -3.28 9.80
C LEU A 131 -24.64 -2.92 10.09
N GLY A 132 -25.21 -1.97 9.35
CA GLY A 132 -26.56 -1.46 9.58
C GLY A 132 -26.71 -0.61 10.85
N GLU A 133 -25.59 -0.14 11.42
CA GLU A 133 -25.57 0.66 12.65
C GLU A 133 -24.41 1.68 12.64
N PRO A 134 -24.50 2.76 13.45
CA PRO A 134 -23.46 3.77 13.50
C PRO A 134 -22.11 3.23 14.00
N VAL A 135 -21.03 3.69 13.35
CA VAL A 135 -19.63 3.43 13.75
C VAL A 135 -19.08 4.71 14.38
N THR A 136 -18.79 4.68 15.66
CA THR A 136 -18.31 5.85 16.42
C THR A 136 -16.84 5.78 16.78
N ASP A 137 -16.29 4.58 16.92
CA ASP A 137 -14.97 4.35 17.49
C ASP A 137 -14.09 3.53 16.54
N ALA A 138 -12.78 3.79 16.56
CA ALA A 138 -11.84 3.05 15.76
C ALA A 138 -10.51 2.78 16.49
N VAL A 139 -9.88 1.66 16.14
CA VAL A 139 -8.46 1.40 16.37
C VAL A 139 -7.78 1.48 15.01
N ILE A 140 -6.73 2.30 14.88
CA ILE A 140 -6.04 2.55 13.61
C ILE A 140 -4.59 2.08 13.71
N THR A 141 -4.10 1.40 12.67
CA THR A 141 -2.71 0.96 12.64
C THR A 141 -1.79 1.99 11.98
N VAL A 142 -0.53 2.02 12.44
CA VAL A 142 0.55 2.84 11.87
C VAL A 142 1.85 2.04 11.82
N PRO A 143 2.80 2.36 10.93
CA PRO A 143 4.13 1.79 10.95
C PRO A 143 4.81 1.97 12.31
N ALA A 144 5.64 0.99 12.72
CA ALA A 144 6.30 1.04 14.02
C ALA A 144 7.27 2.23 14.14
N TYR A 145 7.86 2.68 13.02
CA TYR A 145 8.79 3.83 12.99
C TYR A 145 8.11 5.20 13.01
N PHE A 146 6.77 5.28 12.95
CA PHE A 146 6.07 6.56 13.04
C PHE A 146 6.39 7.24 14.37
N ASN A 147 6.86 8.49 14.28
CA ASN A 147 7.07 9.34 15.44
C ASN A 147 5.74 9.89 16.01
N ASP A 148 5.82 10.58 17.13
CA ASP A 148 4.64 11.12 17.84
C ASP A 148 3.83 12.08 16.96
N SER A 149 4.48 12.92 16.15
CA SER A 149 3.80 13.84 15.22
C SER A 149 3.00 13.09 14.17
N GLN A 150 3.55 12.02 13.59
CA GLN A 150 2.89 11.19 12.60
C GLN A 150 1.72 10.40 13.21
N ARG A 151 1.89 9.88 14.43
CA ARG A 151 0.82 9.21 15.19
C ARG A 151 -0.31 10.17 15.53
N GLN A 152 0.04 11.38 15.97
CA GLN A 152 -0.94 12.43 16.25
C GLN A 152 -1.71 12.85 14.99
N ALA A 153 -1.02 13.05 13.86
CA ALA A 153 -1.65 13.38 12.58
C ALA A 153 -2.62 12.28 12.11
N THR A 154 -2.29 10.99 12.34
CA THR A 154 -3.19 9.87 12.07
C THR A 154 -4.42 9.90 12.98
N LYS A 155 -4.24 10.20 14.26
CA LYS A 155 -5.34 10.34 15.23
C LYS A 155 -6.25 11.52 14.86
N ASP A 156 -5.67 12.63 14.43
CA ASP A 156 -6.41 13.81 13.97
C ASP A 156 -7.21 13.51 12.69
N ALA A 157 -6.66 12.73 11.76
CA ALA A 157 -7.38 12.27 10.58
C ALA A 157 -8.64 11.46 10.96
N GLY A 158 -8.53 10.56 11.95
CA GLY A 158 -9.67 9.84 12.50
C GLY A 158 -10.72 10.78 13.07
N ARG A 159 -10.31 11.77 13.86
CA ARG A 159 -11.20 12.78 14.45
C ARG A 159 -11.91 13.61 13.39
N ILE A 160 -11.21 14.06 12.35
CA ILE A 160 -11.78 14.81 11.22
C ILE A 160 -12.82 13.96 10.49
N ALA A 161 -12.58 12.65 10.36
CA ALA A 161 -13.54 11.70 9.78
C ALA A 161 -14.74 11.39 10.69
N GLY A 162 -14.81 11.97 11.89
CA GLY A 162 -15.87 11.72 12.85
C GLY A 162 -15.77 10.37 13.58
N LEU A 163 -14.53 9.89 13.77
CA LEU A 163 -14.21 8.70 14.55
C LEU A 163 -13.51 9.10 15.85
N ASN A 164 -13.93 8.50 16.97
CA ASN A 164 -13.17 8.51 18.20
C ASN A 164 -12.07 7.45 18.12
N VAL A 165 -10.82 7.86 17.99
CA VAL A 165 -9.69 6.95 17.87
C VAL A 165 -9.28 6.48 19.26
N LEU A 166 -9.70 5.26 19.62
CA LEU A 166 -9.44 4.65 20.92
C LEU A 166 -7.96 4.34 21.12
N ARG A 167 -7.30 3.85 20.05
CA ARG A 167 -5.89 3.46 20.09
C ARG A 167 -5.25 3.55 18.73
N ILE A 168 -3.97 3.92 18.72
CA ILE A 168 -3.06 3.72 17.59
C ILE A 168 -2.20 2.48 17.93
N VAL A 169 -2.12 1.53 17.00
CA VAL A 169 -1.40 0.26 17.16
C VAL A 169 -0.32 0.15 16.08
N ASN A 170 0.83 -0.39 16.41
CA ASN A 170 1.86 -0.65 15.42
C ASN A 170 1.43 -1.78 14.46
N GLU A 171 1.61 -1.59 13.16
CA GLU A 171 1.29 -2.58 12.13
C GLU A 171 1.93 -3.95 12.39
N PRO A 172 3.23 -4.06 12.71
CA PRO A 172 3.83 -5.35 13.00
C PRO A 172 3.26 -6.01 14.27
N THR A 173 2.88 -5.22 15.28
CA THR A 173 2.20 -5.75 16.49
C THR A 173 0.81 -6.28 16.13
N ALA A 174 0.05 -5.57 15.31
CA ALA A 174 -1.26 -6.02 14.86
C ALA A 174 -1.17 -7.30 14.02
N ALA A 175 -0.15 -7.41 13.16
CA ALA A 175 0.13 -8.61 12.39
C ALA A 175 0.47 -9.82 13.28
N ALA A 176 1.32 -9.61 14.28
CA ALA A 176 1.70 -10.65 15.24
C ALA A 176 0.50 -11.15 16.07
N LEU A 177 -0.36 -10.22 16.53
CA LEU A 177 -1.60 -10.56 17.23
C LEU A 177 -2.58 -11.35 16.32
N ALA A 178 -2.73 -10.93 15.06
CA ALA A 178 -3.60 -11.62 14.11
C ALA A 178 -3.10 -13.02 13.77
N TYR A 179 -1.80 -13.26 13.82
CA TYR A 179 -1.18 -14.57 13.63
C TYR A 179 -1.37 -15.48 14.86
N GLY A 180 -1.81 -14.93 15.98
CA GLY A 180 -2.11 -15.69 17.21
C GLY A 180 -0.90 -15.90 18.13
N LEU A 181 0.12 -15.07 17.99
CA LEU A 181 1.35 -15.17 18.80
C LEU A 181 1.17 -14.68 20.25
N ASP A 182 0.07 -14.02 20.55
CA ASP A 182 -0.33 -13.67 21.93
C ASP A 182 -0.60 -14.90 22.83
N LYS A 183 -0.88 -16.05 22.19
CA LYS A 183 -1.16 -17.35 22.85
C LYS A 183 0.03 -18.29 22.81
N GLY A 184 1.14 -17.84 22.25
CA GLY A 184 2.33 -18.62 22.00
C GLY A 184 3.36 -18.58 23.13
N LYS A 185 4.53 -19.08 22.83
CA LYS A 185 5.71 -19.00 23.70
C LYS A 185 6.38 -17.66 23.52
N ASP A 186 7.04 -17.19 24.59
CA ASP A 186 7.98 -16.08 24.50
C ASP A 186 9.04 -16.32 23.43
N GLY A 187 9.47 -15.26 22.77
CA GLY A 187 10.49 -15.37 21.73
C GLY A 187 10.70 -14.11 20.91
N ILE A 188 11.62 -14.21 19.98
CA ILE A 188 11.95 -13.13 19.03
C ILE A 188 11.31 -13.46 17.68
N ILE A 189 10.56 -12.52 17.14
CA ILE A 189 9.91 -12.65 15.83
C ILE A 189 10.35 -11.53 14.89
N ALA A 190 10.42 -11.85 13.61
CA ALA A 190 10.58 -10.87 12.55
C ALA A 190 9.27 -10.72 11.79
N VAL A 191 8.79 -9.50 11.63
CA VAL A 191 7.64 -9.17 10.77
C VAL A 191 8.18 -8.51 9.51
N TYR A 192 8.08 -9.22 8.38
CA TYR A 192 8.51 -8.77 7.07
C TYR A 192 7.27 -8.34 6.29
N ASP A 193 7.09 -7.04 6.13
CA ASP A 193 5.92 -6.46 5.45
C ASP A 193 6.35 -5.81 4.13
N LEU A 194 6.04 -6.48 3.03
CA LEU A 194 6.19 -5.91 1.69
C LEU A 194 4.82 -5.43 1.19
N GLY A 195 4.52 -4.19 1.51
CA GLY A 195 3.27 -3.52 1.19
C GLY A 195 3.15 -3.12 -0.28
N GLY A 196 2.11 -2.34 -0.60
CA GLY A 196 1.89 -1.85 -1.96
C GLY A 196 2.90 -0.78 -2.39
N GLY A 197 3.48 -0.03 -1.46
CA GLY A 197 4.41 1.06 -1.77
C GLY A 197 5.62 1.16 -0.85
N THR A 198 5.64 0.42 0.26
CA THR A 198 6.73 0.40 1.24
C THR A 198 7.10 -1.03 1.57
N PHE A 199 8.36 -1.22 1.93
CA PHE A 199 8.87 -2.41 2.56
C PHE A 199 9.26 -2.08 4.01
N ASP A 200 8.75 -2.85 4.96
CA ASP A 200 9.01 -2.67 6.37
C ASP A 200 9.41 -4.01 7.00
N ILE A 201 10.52 -4.00 7.76
CA ILE A 201 10.97 -5.12 8.59
C ILE A 201 11.00 -4.67 10.04
N SER A 202 10.37 -5.43 10.92
CA SER A 202 10.36 -5.16 12.36
C SER A 202 10.76 -6.41 13.14
N ILE A 203 11.66 -6.24 14.09
CA ILE A 203 12.03 -7.28 15.05
C ILE A 203 11.29 -7.00 16.35
N LEU A 204 10.50 -7.96 16.80
CA LEU A 204 9.70 -7.88 18.02
C LEU A 204 10.16 -8.97 19.01
N GLU A 205 10.13 -8.62 20.29
CA GLU A 205 10.25 -9.56 21.39
C GLU A 205 8.88 -9.76 22.04
N ILE A 206 8.54 -11.00 22.32
CA ILE A 206 7.32 -11.37 23.03
C ILE A 206 7.74 -11.93 24.39
N VAL A 207 7.27 -11.31 25.46
CA VAL A 207 7.47 -11.77 26.84
C VAL A 207 6.14 -11.66 27.57
N ASP A 208 5.65 -12.76 28.12
CA ASP A 208 4.38 -12.83 28.86
C ASP A 208 3.19 -12.21 28.09
N GLY A 209 3.15 -12.40 26.77
CA GLY A 209 2.10 -11.83 25.89
C GLY A 209 2.23 -10.32 25.62
N VAL A 210 3.30 -9.68 26.07
CA VAL A 210 3.63 -8.29 25.77
C VAL A 210 4.56 -8.24 24.56
N PHE A 211 4.22 -7.39 23.59
CA PHE A 211 5.00 -7.19 22.36
C PHE A 211 5.86 -5.93 22.48
N GLU A 212 7.17 -6.09 22.41
CA GLU A 212 8.13 -5.00 22.36
C GLU A 212 8.80 -4.93 20.98
N VAL A 213 8.76 -3.76 20.32
CA VAL A 213 9.51 -3.55 19.06
C VAL A 213 10.96 -3.24 19.40
N LYS A 214 11.87 -4.15 19.10
CA LYS A 214 13.32 -4.01 19.35
C LYS A 214 14.00 -3.13 18.30
N SER A 215 13.60 -3.30 17.05
CA SER A 215 14.11 -2.50 15.93
C SER A 215 13.12 -2.50 14.77
N THR A 216 13.23 -1.50 13.91
CA THR A 216 12.51 -1.44 12.62
C THR A 216 13.41 -0.78 11.59
N ASN A 217 13.32 -1.26 10.35
CA ASN A 217 13.99 -0.70 9.19
C ASN A 217 13.11 -0.92 7.96
N GLY A 218 13.49 -0.38 6.80
CA GLY A 218 12.68 -0.56 5.59
C GLY A 218 13.15 0.27 4.42
N ASP A 219 12.36 0.22 3.36
CA ASP A 219 12.52 1.04 2.16
C ASP A 219 11.17 1.70 1.82
N THR A 220 11.08 3.00 2.00
CA THR A 220 9.87 3.79 1.75
C THR A 220 9.51 3.94 0.27
N ALA A 221 10.35 3.43 -0.61
CA ALA A 221 10.23 3.51 -2.06
C ALA A 221 10.33 2.11 -2.71
N LEU A 222 9.87 1.08 -2.01
CA LEU A 222 9.86 -0.31 -2.49
C LEU A 222 8.56 -0.98 -2.09
N GLY A 223 7.81 -1.45 -3.09
CA GLY A 223 6.54 -2.15 -2.85
C GLY A 223 5.92 -2.72 -4.12
N GLY A 224 4.70 -3.21 -4.01
CA GLY A 224 3.96 -3.82 -5.12
C GLY A 224 3.77 -2.92 -6.33
N SER A 225 3.73 -1.58 -6.16
CA SER A 225 3.65 -0.62 -7.26
C SER A 225 4.93 -0.58 -8.11
N ASP A 226 6.10 -0.84 -7.52
CA ASP A 226 7.35 -0.96 -8.28
C ASP A 226 7.35 -2.23 -9.13
N PHE A 227 6.74 -3.31 -8.63
CA PHE A 227 6.55 -4.53 -9.41
C PHE A 227 5.60 -4.29 -10.59
N ASP A 228 4.50 -3.56 -10.36
CA ASP A 228 3.57 -3.16 -11.43
C ASP A 228 4.28 -2.33 -12.50
N ALA A 229 5.17 -1.41 -12.10
CA ALA A 229 5.96 -0.61 -13.02
C ALA A 229 6.87 -1.46 -13.89
N ARG A 230 7.58 -2.46 -13.33
CA ARG A 230 8.42 -3.40 -14.09
C ARG A 230 7.62 -4.21 -15.12
N ILE A 231 6.44 -4.66 -14.74
CA ILE A 231 5.54 -5.37 -15.66
C ILE A 231 5.07 -4.41 -16.75
N LEU A 232 4.65 -3.20 -16.40
CA LEU A 232 4.20 -2.18 -17.33
C LEU A 232 5.29 -1.86 -18.37
N GLU A 233 6.52 -1.60 -17.95
CA GLU A 233 7.66 -1.37 -18.83
C GLU A 233 7.88 -2.53 -19.80
N HIS A 234 7.80 -3.77 -19.31
CA HIS A 234 7.90 -4.96 -20.13
C HIS A 234 6.78 -5.04 -21.18
N LEU A 235 5.52 -4.81 -20.79
CA LEU A 235 4.38 -4.83 -21.71
C LEU A 235 4.47 -3.73 -22.79
N ILE A 236 4.91 -2.52 -22.42
CA ILE A 236 5.14 -1.42 -23.38
C ILE A 236 6.21 -1.81 -24.40
N ALA A 237 7.33 -2.35 -23.92
CA ALA A 237 8.41 -2.78 -24.79
C ALA A 237 7.98 -3.91 -25.74
N GLU A 238 7.23 -4.88 -25.24
CA GLU A 238 6.70 -5.99 -26.02
C GLU A 238 5.69 -5.52 -27.07
N PHE A 239 4.75 -4.65 -26.71
CA PHE A 239 3.80 -4.07 -27.66
C PHE A 239 4.54 -3.28 -28.77
N LYS A 240 5.54 -2.48 -28.41
CA LYS A 240 6.35 -1.74 -29.37
C LYS A 240 7.10 -2.68 -30.33
N ALA A 241 7.60 -3.81 -29.82
CA ALA A 241 8.26 -4.82 -30.65
C ALA A 241 7.29 -5.50 -31.62
N GLN A 242 6.04 -5.76 -31.20
CA GLN A 242 5.00 -6.39 -32.04
C GLN A 242 4.40 -5.43 -33.07
N SER A 243 4.16 -4.17 -32.70
CA SER A 243 3.39 -3.22 -33.51
C SER A 243 4.20 -2.10 -34.15
N GLY A 244 5.41 -1.84 -33.66
CA GLY A 244 6.23 -0.69 -34.05
C GLY A 244 5.74 0.65 -33.44
N ILE A 245 4.67 0.64 -32.63
CA ILE A 245 4.03 1.86 -32.12
C ILE A 245 4.59 2.18 -30.73
N ASP A 246 4.89 3.47 -30.50
CA ASP A 246 5.27 4.02 -29.21
C ASP A 246 4.01 4.54 -28.49
N LEU A 247 3.75 4.00 -27.30
CA LEU A 247 2.59 4.37 -26.48
C LEU A 247 2.82 5.53 -25.51
N SER A 248 4.02 6.14 -25.49
CA SER A 248 4.37 7.19 -24.51
C SER A 248 3.42 8.40 -24.51
N GLY A 249 2.78 8.69 -25.64
CA GLY A 249 1.80 9.76 -25.79
C GLY A 249 0.33 9.34 -25.59
N ASP A 250 0.04 8.04 -25.50
CA ASP A 250 -1.32 7.51 -25.38
C ASP A 250 -1.66 7.18 -23.93
N LYS A 251 -2.17 8.19 -23.20
CA LYS A 251 -2.51 8.07 -21.77
C LYS A 251 -3.53 6.96 -21.50
N LEU A 252 -4.51 6.76 -22.39
CA LEU A 252 -5.53 5.73 -22.19
C LEU A 252 -4.95 4.33 -22.39
N ALA A 253 -4.12 4.13 -23.40
CA ALA A 253 -3.41 2.86 -23.59
C ALA A 253 -2.49 2.53 -22.41
N LEU A 254 -1.73 3.51 -21.92
CA LEU A 254 -0.87 3.35 -20.75
C LEU A 254 -1.66 2.96 -19.49
N GLN A 255 -2.82 3.57 -19.28
CA GLN A 255 -3.68 3.20 -18.14
C GLN A 255 -4.15 1.75 -18.24
N ARG A 256 -4.66 1.34 -19.42
CA ARG A 256 -5.11 -0.03 -19.63
C ARG A 256 -3.98 -1.05 -19.45
N LEU A 257 -2.77 -0.72 -19.89
CA LEU A 257 -1.59 -1.54 -19.64
C LEU A 257 -1.21 -1.60 -18.16
N LYS A 258 -1.32 -0.48 -17.43
CA LYS A 258 -1.07 -0.42 -15.98
C LYS A 258 -2.06 -1.30 -15.20
N GLU A 259 -3.34 -1.22 -15.53
CA GLU A 259 -4.37 -2.08 -14.92
C GLU A 259 -4.15 -3.56 -15.24
N ALA A 260 -3.74 -3.87 -16.47
CA ALA A 260 -3.41 -5.23 -16.89
C ALA A 260 -2.16 -5.75 -16.17
N ALA A 261 -1.14 -4.91 -15.95
CA ALA A 261 0.06 -5.24 -15.18
C ALA A 261 -0.27 -5.59 -13.73
N GLU A 262 -1.05 -4.75 -13.04
CA GLU A 262 -1.49 -4.99 -11.66
C GLU A 262 -2.31 -6.29 -11.57
N LYS A 263 -3.25 -6.50 -12.50
CA LYS A 263 -4.05 -7.72 -12.56
C LYS A 263 -3.19 -8.95 -12.79
N ALA A 264 -2.25 -8.88 -13.73
CA ALA A 264 -1.34 -10.00 -14.03
C ALA A 264 -0.47 -10.34 -12.81
N LYS A 265 0.07 -9.35 -12.09
CA LYS A 265 0.79 -9.57 -10.83
C LYS A 265 -0.07 -10.33 -9.82
N ILE A 266 -1.31 -9.91 -9.63
CA ILE A 266 -2.25 -10.57 -8.71
C ILE A 266 -2.53 -12.01 -9.14
N GLU A 267 -2.80 -12.27 -10.40
CA GLU A 267 -3.07 -13.62 -10.90
C GLU A 267 -1.87 -14.55 -10.79
N LEU A 268 -0.67 -14.06 -11.07
CA LEU A 268 0.58 -14.83 -11.00
C LEU A 268 0.98 -15.20 -9.57
N SER A 269 0.36 -14.65 -8.54
CA SER A 269 0.53 -15.13 -7.17
C SER A 269 0.02 -16.55 -6.95
N SER A 270 -0.98 -16.96 -7.72
CA SER A 270 -1.59 -18.30 -7.63
C SER A 270 -1.40 -19.15 -8.88
N LYS A 271 -1.18 -18.52 -10.05
CA LYS A 271 -1.00 -19.18 -11.35
C LYS A 271 0.47 -19.17 -11.78
N THR A 272 0.84 -20.11 -12.65
CA THR A 272 2.17 -20.12 -13.29
C THR A 272 2.26 -19.25 -14.53
N SER A 273 1.11 -18.92 -15.14
CA SER A 273 1.00 -18.00 -16.28
C SER A 273 -0.35 -17.31 -16.30
N THR A 274 -0.42 -16.16 -16.96
CA THR A 274 -1.66 -15.42 -17.20
C THR A 274 -1.66 -14.79 -18.57
N ASP A 275 -2.82 -14.77 -19.22
CA ASP A 275 -3.01 -14.15 -20.53
C ASP A 275 -3.46 -12.68 -20.34
N ILE A 276 -2.81 -11.78 -21.07
CA ILE A 276 -3.13 -10.37 -21.13
C ILE A 276 -3.72 -10.10 -22.52
N ASN A 277 -5.02 -9.78 -22.53
CA ASN A 277 -5.77 -9.48 -23.75
C ASN A 277 -6.35 -8.07 -23.67
N LEU A 278 -5.82 -7.17 -24.50
CA LEU A 278 -6.23 -5.76 -24.58
C LEU A 278 -6.69 -5.44 -26.00
N PRO A 279 -7.96 -5.74 -26.35
CA PRO A 279 -8.50 -5.41 -27.65
C PRO A 279 -8.62 -3.88 -27.79
N TYR A 280 -8.37 -3.36 -29.00
CA TYR A 280 -8.45 -1.92 -29.31
C TYR A 280 -7.59 -1.08 -28.33
N LEU A 281 -6.35 -1.49 -28.12
CA LEU A 281 -5.44 -0.80 -27.19
C LEU A 281 -5.12 0.62 -27.68
N THR A 282 -4.82 0.75 -28.96
CA THR A 282 -4.58 2.02 -29.67
C THR A 282 -4.97 1.88 -31.14
N ALA A 283 -4.75 2.91 -31.96
CA ALA A 283 -4.97 2.88 -33.40
C ALA A 283 -3.90 3.70 -34.13
N ASP A 284 -3.62 3.29 -35.38
CA ASP A 284 -2.79 4.04 -36.33
C ASP A 284 -3.52 4.22 -37.68
N ALA A 285 -2.83 4.70 -38.71
CA ALA A 285 -3.37 4.90 -40.04
C ALA A 285 -3.89 3.59 -40.70
N THR A 286 -3.47 2.43 -40.22
CA THR A 286 -3.88 1.10 -40.72
C THR A 286 -5.07 0.52 -39.95
N GLY A 287 -5.54 1.20 -38.91
CA GLY A 287 -6.67 0.80 -38.08
C GLY A 287 -6.33 0.46 -36.64
N PRO A 288 -7.30 -0.14 -35.91
CA PRO A 288 -7.13 -0.47 -34.51
C PRO A 288 -6.05 -1.54 -34.29
N LYS A 289 -5.33 -1.40 -33.18
CA LYS A 289 -4.31 -2.34 -32.73
C LYS A 289 -4.74 -3.03 -31.43
N HIS A 290 -4.54 -4.32 -31.41
CA HIS A 290 -4.83 -5.18 -30.27
C HIS A 290 -3.52 -5.64 -29.68
N PHE A 291 -3.49 -5.93 -28.38
CA PHE A 291 -2.33 -6.50 -27.70
C PHE A 291 -2.72 -7.78 -26.98
N ASN A 292 -2.10 -8.87 -27.36
CA ASN A 292 -2.27 -10.17 -26.73
C ASN A 292 -0.90 -10.74 -26.41
N THR A 293 -0.69 -11.11 -25.17
CA THR A 293 0.54 -11.74 -24.70
C THR A 293 0.26 -12.64 -23.49
N THR A 294 1.20 -13.52 -23.17
CA THR A 294 1.15 -14.35 -21.97
C THR A 294 2.34 -14.01 -21.09
N LEU A 295 2.07 -13.62 -19.86
CA LEU A 295 3.12 -13.40 -18.84
C LEU A 295 3.21 -14.63 -17.95
N THR A 296 4.44 -15.17 -17.80
CA THR A 296 4.73 -16.29 -16.90
C THR A 296 5.22 -15.77 -15.54
N ARG A 297 5.04 -16.59 -14.48
CA ARG A 297 5.62 -16.31 -13.17
C ARG A 297 7.12 -16.19 -13.23
N ALA A 298 7.82 -17.12 -13.91
CA ALA A 298 9.27 -17.08 -14.06
C ALA A 298 9.76 -15.78 -14.72
N LYS A 299 8.99 -15.25 -15.70
CA LYS A 299 9.32 -13.96 -16.32
C LYS A 299 9.13 -12.81 -15.32
N LEU A 300 8.02 -12.80 -14.58
CA LEU A 300 7.80 -11.80 -13.53
C LEU A 300 8.93 -11.84 -12.49
N GLU A 301 9.29 -13.04 -12.00
CA GLU A 301 10.41 -13.23 -11.07
C GLU A 301 11.71 -12.59 -11.58
N SER A 302 12.03 -12.83 -12.84
CA SER A 302 13.20 -12.21 -13.45
C SER A 302 13.14 -10.68 -13.55
N LEU A 303 11.93 -10.11 -13.72
CA LEU A 303 11.73 -8.66 -13.84
C LEU A 303 11.87 -7.93 -12.48
N VAL A 304 11.64 -8.62 -11.37
CA VAL A 304 11.61 -8.03 -10.04
C VAL A 304 12.69 -8.52 -9.09
N ALA A 305 13.62 -9.35 -9.56
CA ALA A 305 14.68 -9.94 -8.73
C ALA A 305 15.48 -8.88 -7.96
N ASP A 306 15.88 -7.80 -8.63
CA ASP A 306 16.61 -6.69 -8.02
C ASP A 306 15.81 -5.95 -6.95
N LEU A 307 14.48 -5.88 -7.10
CA LEU A 307 13.60 -5.29 -6.09
C LEU A 307 13.53 -6.15 -4.81
N ILE A 308 13.54 -7.48 -4.97
CA ILE A 308 13.60 -8.40 -3.83
C ILE A 308 14.97 -8.29 -3.13
N GLU A 309 16.07 -8.23 -3.88
CA GLU A 309 17.40 -8.03 -3.30
C GLU A 309 17.50 -6.77 -2.43
N ARG A 310 16.81 -5.69 -2.80
CA ARG A 310 16.80 -4.44 -2.02
C ARG A 310 16.25 -4.61 -0.61
N THR A 311 15.46 -5.66 -0.32
CA THR A 311 14.93 -5.92 1.04
C THR A 311 15.99 -6.48 1.99
N ILE A 312 17.07 -7.04 1.48
CA ILE A 312 18.10 -7.75 2.27
C ILE A 312 18.84 -6.79 3.21
N GLU A 313 19.28 -5.64 2.71
CA GLU A 313 20.02 -4.68 3.53
C GLU A 313 19.21 -4.10 4.69
N PRO A 314 17.95 -3.68 4.53
CA PRO A 314 17.08 -3.33 5.65
C PRO A 314 16.94 -4.45 6.68
N CYS A 315 16.81 -5.72 6.26
CA CYS A 315 16.74 -6.86 7.17
C CYS A 315 18.01 -7.02 8.01
N LYS A 316 19.19 -6.94 7.38
CA LYS A 316 20.48 -6.99 8.07
C LYS A 316 20.63 -5.84 9.08
N LYS A 317 20.21 -4.63 8.69
CA LYS A 317 20.24 -3.46 9.59
C LYS A 317 19.31 -3.65 10.78
N ALA A 318 18.08 -4.13 10.56
CA ALA A 318 17.14 -4.39 11.65
C ALA A 318 17.70 -5.40 12.67
N LEU A 319 18.29 -6.51 12.21
CA LEU A 319 18.95 -7.48 13.09
C LEU A 319 20.10 -6.85 13.87
N LYS A 320 20.96 -6.10 13.19
CA LYS A 320 22.08 -5.40 13.83
C LYS A 320 21.62 -4.40 14.89
N ASP A 321 20.59 -3.60 14.58
CA ASP A 321 20.05 -2.57 15.49
C ASP A 321 19.36 -3.21 16.70
N ALA A 322 18.77 -4.40 16.53
CA ALA A 322 18.25 -5.21 17.63
C ALA A 322 19.33 -5.91 18.45
N GLY A 323 20.58 -5.93 17.98
CA GLY A 323 21.69 -6.67 18.61
C GLY A 323 21.54 -8.19 18.54
N LEU A 324 20.90 -8.68 17.46
CA LEU A 324 20.54 -10.09 17.30
C LEU A 324 21.18 -10.69 16.04
N GLU A 325 21.45 -11.99 16.13
CA GLU A 325 21.85 -12.83 15.00
C GLU A 325 20.62 -13.51 14.39
N LYS A 326 20.70 -13.85 13.11
CA LYS A 326 19.62 -14.54 12.35
C LYS A 326 19.11 -15.80 13.08
N SER A 327 20.01 -16.56 13.70
CA SER A 327 19.69 -17.80 14.44
C SER A 327 18.85 -17.59 15.70
N GLN A 328 18.74 -16.36 16.19
CA GLN A 328 17.96 -16.02 17.38
C GLN A 328 16.51 -15.67 17.05
N ILE A 329 16.16 -15.55 15.77
CA ILE A 329 14.78 -15.35 15.32
C ILE A 329 14.05 -16.68 15.42
N ASN A 330 13.01 -16.73 16.26
CA ASN A 330 12.19 -17.92 16.46
C ASN A 330 11.16 -18.11 15.34
N GLU A 331 10.63 -17.00 14.80
CA GLU A 331 9.58 -17.05 13.79
C GLU A 331 9.62 -15.81 12.88
N VAL A 332 9.24 -15.99 11.60
CA VAL A 332 9.12 -14.91 10.64
C VAL A 332 7.67 -14.83 10.16
N ILE A 333 7.04 -13.69 10.38
CA ILE A 333 5.70 -13.41 9.86
C ILE A 333 5.85 -12.61 8.57
N LEU A 334 5.26 -13.15 7.52
CA LEU A 334 5.21 -12.52 6.21
C LEU A 334 3.89 -11.79 6.06
N VAL A 335 3.96 -10.47 5.93
CA VAL A 335 2.81 -9.62 5.69
C VAL A 335 2.90 -9.06 4.29
N SER A 336 1.86 -9.27 3.50
CA SER A 336 1.78 -8.70 2.16
C SER A 336 0.32 -8.51 1.78
N ARG A 337 -0.02 -7.34 1.29
CA ARG A 337 -1.32 -7.08 0.69
C ARG A 337 -1.29 -7.38 -0.80
N GLY A 338 -1.65 -8.61 -1.12
CA GLY A 338 -1.83 -9.07 -2.47
C GLY A 338 -0.61 -9.81 -3.01
N SER A 339 -0.82 -11.08 -3.30
CA SER A 339 -0.06 -11.93 -4.20
C SER A 339 1.41 -12.28 -3.89
N LEU A 340 2.04 -11.65 -2.92
CA LEU A 340 3.46 -11.87 -2.65
C LEU A 340 3.78 -13.04 -1.69
N HIS A 341 2.79 -13.67 -1.05
CA HIS A 341 3.02 -14.79 -0.13
C HIS A 341 3.81 -15.98 -0.73
N ARG A 342 3.79 -16.16 -2.04
CA ARG A 342 4.57 -17.23 -2.71
C ARG A 342 5.97 -16.78 -3.15
N TRP A 343 6.23 -15.46 -3.23
CA TRP A 343 7.54 -14.93 -3.63
C TRP A 343 8.61 -15.18 -2.56
N TYR A 344 8.19 -15.41 -1.33
CA TYR A 344 9.07 -15.79 -0.22
C TYR A 344 9.75 -17.16 -0.38
N GLY A 345 9.21 -18.03 -1.24
CA GLY A 345 9.91 -19.27 -1.64
C GLY A 345 11.28 -18.98 -2.25
N MET A 346 11.42 -17.87 -2.98
CA MET A 346 12.70 -17.46 -3.56
C MET A 346 13.74 -17.05 -2.52
N LEU A 347 13.34 -16.49 -1.37
CA LEU A 347 14.24 -16.17 -0.27
C LEU A 347 14.75 -17.41 0.47
N ASN A 348 14.00 -18.52 0.40
CA ASN A 348 14.40 -19.79 1.01
C ASN A 348 15.22 -20.70 0.06
N GLU A 349 15.17 -20.46 -1.26
CA GLU A 349 15.96 -21.23 -2.25
C GLU A 349 17.36 -20.67 -2.47
N THR A 350 17.67 -19.48 -1.99
CA THR A 350 19.05 -18.97 -1.96
C THR A 350 19.73 -19.49 -0.70
N GLU A 351 20.18 -20.75 -0.75
CA GLU A 351 20.98 -21.42 0.31
C GLU A 351 22.34 -20.76 0.60
N ASP A 352 22.68 -19.62 -0.01
CA ASP A 352 24.01 -19.02 0.06
C ASP A 352 24.07 -17.64 0.75
N TYR A 353 23.20 -17.38 1.75
CA TYR A 353 23.41 -16.23 2.63
C TYR A 353 23.88 -16.67 4.04
N THR A 354 24.95 -17.46 4.08
CA THR A 354 25.76 -17.66 5.29
C THR A 354 26.70 -16.48 5.53
#